data_e424cff0cd82e743910530f271086704
#
_entry.id   e424cff0cd82e743910530f271086704
#
_cell.length_a   1.000
_cell.length_b   1.000
_cell.length_c   1.000
_cell.angle_alpha   90.00
_cell.angle_beta   90.00
_cell.angle_gamma   90.00
#
_symmetry.space_group_name_H-M   'P 1'
#
loop_
_entity.id
_entity.type
_entity.pdbx_description
1 polymer ?
#
loop_
_entity_poly.entity_id
_entity_poly.type
_entity_poly.pdbx_seq_one_letter_code
_entity_poly.pdbx_strand_id
1 'polypeptide(L)'
;MSYRTHTCNEISLEDVGKKVKIAGFVETIRDLGGLVFLDIRDMYGITQVVTSGKTEDVDFASHIPIESSVCVEGIVKKRDEETINPKLKTGLVEIKIETIEVLGKRTKELPFEVNKNQVVREDLRLKYRFLDLRSKKLTNNLILRSKVIQYLREQMIGNGFLEVQTPILTSSSPEGARDYLVPSRVHKGKFYALPQAPQQFKQLLMVSGIDKYFQIAPCFRDEDARADRCPGEFYQLDMEMSYATQEDVFSAIEPVIYNTFSKFSSKKIAKYPFPRIAYKESILKYGTDKPDLRNPLYIIDLSEFFKQCTFKPFINRTVRAIKVNKHLSKGFHEKMLEYAISLGMPGLGYLEVQEDMSLKGPIDKFIPVDLKKELIKIADLKSEDTIFFIANNEKRAAELAGQIRTELGKRLELIDENSFQFAWIVDFPMYELEEDEKITFCHNPFSMPQGGMEALLTKNPLEILAYQYDIVCNGIELSSGAVRNHDPEIMVKAFEIAGYTKKDIEEKFSALFNAFQYGAPPHAGIAPGVDRMLMLLTDAENIREVIAFPMNSKAEDLMMGAPGFVTKEQLRELNIRITETK
;
A
#
# COMPACT_ATOMS: atom_id res chain seq x y z
N MET A 1 -13.58 -36.95 -2.13
CA MET A 1 -14.07 -36.20 -0.93
C MET A 1 -15.52 -36.62 -0.70
N SER A 2 -16.01 -36.71 0.55
CA SER A 2 -17.36 -37.19 0.84
C SER A 2 -18.50 -36.25 0.40
N TYR A 3 -18.22 -34.93 0.38
CA TYR A 3 -19.23 -33.90 0.05
C TYR A 3 -19.19 -33.41 -1.39
N ARG A 4 -18.15 -33.68 -2.16
CA ARG A 4 -18.06 -33.25 -3.56
C ARG A 4 -17.16 -34.13 -4.40
N THR A 5 -17.54 -34.35 -5.65
CA THR A 5 -16.70 -34.95 -6.70
C THR A 5 -16.05 -33.87 -7.55
N HIS A 6 -16.71 -32.71 -7.72
CA HIS A 6 -16.28 -31.57 -8.52
C HIS A 6 -16.48 -30.27 -7.74
N THR A 7 -15.67 -29.24 -8.02
CA THR A 7 -15.94 -27.87 -7.63
C THR A 7 -16.97 -27.22 -8.56
N CYS A 8 -17.56 -26.09 -8.15
CA CYS A 8 -18.58 -25.42 -8.95
C CYS A 8 -18.09 -24.82 -10.29
N ASN A 9 -16.81 -24.94 -10.63
CA ASN A 9 -16.25 -24.41 -11.88
C ASN A 9 -15.54 -25.46 -12.74
N GLU A 10 -15.55 -26.73 -12.31
CA GLU A 10 -14.90 -27.84 -13.02
C GLU A 10 -15.84 -28.57 -14.00
N ILE A 11 -17.15 -28.51 -13.77
CA ILE A 11 -18.14 -29.21 -14.56
C ILE A 11 -18.19 -28.65 -15.99
N SER A 12 -18.14 -29.54 -16.97
CA SER A 12 -18.07 -29.22 -18.40
C SER A 12 -18.97 -30.10 -19.26
N LEU A 13 -18.94 -29.87 -20.58
CA LEU A 13 -19.66 -30.75 -21.53
C LEU A 13 -19.19 -32.20 -21.51
N GLU A 14 -17.95 -32.47 -21.06
CA GLU A 14 -17.40 -33.83 -20.93
C GLU A 14 -18.06 -34.63 -19.80
N ASP A 15 -18.77 -33.96 -18.91
CA ASP A 15 -19.44 -34.54 -17.75
C ASP A 15 -20.92 -34.82 -18.01
N VAL A 16 -21.44 -34.46 -19.19
CA VAL A 16 -22.85 -34.69 -19.55
C VAL A 16 -23.19 -36.20 -19.43
N GLY A 17 -24.27 -36.48 -18.70
CA GLY A 17 -24.74 -37.82 -18.39
C GLY A 17 -24.08 -38.46 -17.16
N LYS A 18 -23.01 -37.88 -16.62
CA LYS A 18 -22.38 -38.38 -15.39
C LYS A 18 -23.13 -37.89 -14.15
N LYS A 19 -23.09 -38.70 -13.12
CA LYS A 19 -23.55 -38.34 -11.79
C LYS A 19 -22.42 -37.63 -11.05
N VAL A 20 -22.69 -36.39 -10.57
CA VAL A 20 -21.74 -35.55 -9.90
C VAL A 20 -22.29 -35.06 -8.57
N LYS A 21 -21.38 -34.62 -7.69
CA LYS A 21 -21.70 -34.05 -6.39
C LYS A 21 -20.93 -32.75 -6.22
N ILE A 22 -21.65 -31.66 -5.93
CA ILE A 22 -21.07 -30.34 -5.63
C ILE A 22 -21.55 -29.84 -4.27
N ALA A 23 -20.77 -29.01 -3.61
CA ALA A 23 -21.15 -28.37 -2.36
C ALA A 23 -20.71 -26.91 -2.36
N GLY A 24 -21.58 -26.02 -1.89
CA GLY A 24 -21.34 -24.58 -1.88
C GLY A 24 -22.47 -23.83 -1.20
N PHE A 25 -22.49 -22.51 -1.39
CA PHE A 25 -23.54 -21.64 -0.88
C PHE A 25 -24.59 -21.37 -1.95
N VAL A 26 -25.86 -21.33 -1.57
CA VAL A 26 -26.96 -20.93 -2.45
C VAL A 26 -26.87 -19.43 -2.71
N GLU A 27 -26.51 -19.03 -3.92
CA GLU A 27 -26.38 -17.61 -4.28
C GLU A 27 -27.69 -17.01 -4.77
N THR A 28 -28.40 -17.71 -5.65
CA THR A 28 -29.70 -17.27 -6.16
C THR A 28 -30.67 -18.44 -6.25
N ILE A 29 -31.95 -18.14 -6.15
CA ILE A 29 -33.04 -19.08 -6.37
C ILE A 29 -34.03 -18.41 -7.33
N ARG A 30 -34.46 -19.16 -8.37
CA ARG A 30 -35.47 -18.75 -9.33
C ARG A 30 -36.51 -19.83 -9.45
N ASP A 31 -37.73 -19.56 -9.01
CA ASP A 31 -38.89 -20.44 -9.12
C ASP A 31 -39.74 -20.00 -10.31
N LEU A 32 -39.93 -20.90 -11.25
CA LEU A 32 -40.71 -20.70 -12.49
C LEU A 32 -41.96 -21.57 -12.52
N GLY A 33 -42.55 -21.86 -11.38
CA GLY A 33 -43.82 -22.58 -11.30
C GLY A 33 -43.67 -24.08 -11.65
N GLY A 34 -42.91 -24.83 -10.84
CA GLY A 34 -42.65 -26.28 -11.01
C GLY A 34 -41.23 -26.59 -11.46
N LEU A 35 -40.43 -25.59 -11.75
CA LEU A 35 -39.00 -25.67 -12.01
C LEU A 35 -38.28 -24.67 -11.10
N VAL A 36 -37.41 -25.14 -10.22
CA VAL A 36 -36.58 -24.29 -9.37
C VAL A 36 -35.13 -24.41 -9.80
N PHE A 37 -34.54 -23.26 -10.11
CA PHE A 37 -33.12 -23.13 -10.42
C PHE A 37 -32.40 -22.53 -9.21
N LEU A 38 -31.28 -23.15 -8.81
CA LEU A 38 -30.40 -22.61 -7.80
C LEU A 38 -29.01 -22.42 -8.42
N ASP A 39 -28.40 -21.27 -8.16
CA ASP A 39 -27.00 -21.05 -8.46
C ASP A 39 -26.20 -21.39 -7.20
N ILE A 40 -25.37 -22.43 -7.28
CA ILE A 40 -24.52 -22.88 -6.17
C ILE A 40 -23.13 -22.33 -6.39
N ARG A 41 -22.63 -21.59 -5.40
CA ARG A 41 -21.33 -20.92 -5.42
C ARG A 41 -20.36 -21.54 -4.43
N ASP A 42 -19.14 -21.80 -4.88
CA ASP A 42 -17.97 -22.04 -4.03
C ASP A 42 -16.85 -21.01 -4.35
N MET A 43 -15.64 -21.19 -3.80
CA MET A 43 -14.53 -20.28 -4.07
C MET A 43 -14.02 -20.33 -5.52
N TYR A 44 -14.37 -21.37 -6.28
CA TYR A 44 -13.90 -21.57 -7.65
C TYR A 44 -14.87 -21.02 -8.70
N GLY A 45 -16.16 -20.93 -8.37
CA GLY A 45 -17.15 -20.40 -9.28
C GLY A 45 -18.59 -20.72 -8.91
N ILE A 46 -19.45 -20.72 -9.93
CA ILE A 46 -20.89 -20.93 -9.81
C ILE A 46 -21.32 -21.99 -10.79
N THR A 47 -22.16 -22.94 -10.34
CA THR A 47 -22.85 -23.91 -11.18
C THR A 47 -24.35 -23.84 -10.92
N GLN A 48 -25.13 -23.77 -12.01
CA GLN A 48 -26.57 -23.87 -11.90
C GLN A 48 -27.00 -25.30 -11.69
N VAL A 49 -27.93 -25.49 -10.77
CA VAL A 49 -28.62 -26.76 -10.56
C VAL A 49 -30.12 -26.57 -10.72
N VAL A 50 -30.84 -27.58 -11.16
CA VAL A 50 -32.27 -27.51 -11.40
C VAL A 50 -32.98 -28.69 -10.80
N THR A 51 -34.10 -28.41 -10.11
CA THR A 51 -35.04 -29.47 -9.67
C THR A 51 -36.34 -29.36 -10.42
N SER A 52 -36.91 -30.52 -10.80
CA SER A 52 -38.20 -30.64 -11.47
C SER A 52 -38.85 -31.93 -11.08
N GLY A 53 -40.15 -31.98 -11.03
CA GLY A 53 -40.91 -33.23 -10.83
C GLY A 53 -41.77 -33.19 -9.58
N LYS A 54 -41.41 -33.88 -8.49
CA LYS A 54 -42.27 -33.92 -7.30
C LYS A 54 -42.42 -32.57 -6.66
N THR A 55 -43.64 -32.19 -6.30
CA THR A 55 -43.97 -30.92 -5.67
C THR A 55 -43.17 -30.70 -4.36
N GLU A 56 -42.94 -31.74 -3.59
CA GLU A 56 -42.18 -31.71 -2.32
C GLU A 56 -40.71 -31.31 -2.53
N ASP A 57 -40.04 -31.81 -3.58
CA ASP A 57 -38.63 -31.50 -3.88
C ASP A 57 -38.49 -30.06 -4.39
N VAL A 58 -39.47 -29.60 -5.18
CA VAL A 58 -39.54 -28.24 -5.72
C VAL A 58 -39.80 -27.25 -4.58
N ASP A 59 -40.76 -27.53 -3.71
CA ASP A 59 -41.09 -26.70 -2.55
C ASP A 59 -39.89 -26.59 -1.59
N PHE A 60 -39.24 -27.70 -1.26
CA PHE A 60 -38.06 -27.73 -0.42
C PHE A 60 -36.93 -26.83 -1.00
N ALA A 61 -36.62 -26.98 -2.28
CA ALA A 61 -35.55 -26.22 -2.94
C ALA A 61 -35.84 -24.71 -2.99
N SER A 62 -37.11 -24.34 -3.23
CA SER A 62 -37.52 -22.92 -3.32
C SER A 62 -37.45 -22.18 -1.98
N HIS A 63 -37.53 -22.90 -0.86
CA HIS A 63 -37.52 -22.32 0.50
C HIS A 63 -36.15 -22.40 1.20
N ILE A 64 -35.08 -22.84 0.55
CA ILE A 64 -33.73 -22.81 1.10
C ILE A 64 -33.28 -21.35 1.24
N PRO A 65 -32.95 -20.85 2.43
CA PRO A 65 -32.48 -19.47 2.55
C PRO A 65 -31.17 -19.23 1.77
N ILE A 66 -31.13 -18.17 0.96
CA ILE A 66 -29.90 -17.74 0.26
C ILE A 66 -28.73 -17.65 1.26
N GLU A 67 -27.50 -17.97 0.79
CA GLU A 67 -26.28 -18.10 1.61
C GLU A 67 -26.32 -19.28 2.61
N SER A 68 -27.29 -20.19 2.54
CA SER A 68 -27.17 -21.50 3.20
C SER A 68 -26.16 -22.37 2.46
N SER A 69 -25.42 -23.20 3.21
CA SER A 69 -24.49 -24.19 2.63
C SER A 69 -25.26 -25.46 2.30
N VAL A 70 -25.08 -25.95 1.07
CA VAL A 70 -25.78 -27.15 0.55
C VAL A 70 -24.80 -28.10 -0.12
N CYS A 71 -25.21 -29.37 -0.17
CA CYS A 71 -24.61 -30.40 -1.01
C CYS A 71 -25.66 -30.90 -2.01
N VAL A 72 -25.33 -30.85 -3.28
CA VAL A 72 -26.21 -31.29 -4.38
C VAL A 72 -25.58 -32.44 -5.11
N GLU A 73 -26.34 -33.50 -5.28
CA GLU A 73 -25.98 -34.65 -6.12
C GLU A 73 -26.99 -34.78 -7.25
N GLY A 74 -26.52 -35.01 -8.48
CA GLY A 74 -27.39 -35.09 -9.64
C GLY A 74 -26.65 -35.42 -10.93
N ILE A 75 -27.41 -35.41 -12.03
CA ILE A 75 -26.92 -35.75 -13.37
C ILE A 75 -26.62 -34.46 -14.14
N VAL A 76 -25.43 -34.35 -14.72
CA VAL A 76 -25.06 -33.24 -15.60
C VAL A 76 -25.85 -33.29 -16.89
N LYS A 77 -26.48 -32.20 -17.26
CA LYS A 77 -27.23 -32.00 -18.51
C LYS A 77 -26.63 -30.86 -19.31
N LYS A 78 -26.63 -31.03 -20.65
CA LYS A 78 -26.36 -29.92 -21.56
C LYS A 78 -27.57 -29.00 -21.55
N ARG A 79 -27.35 -27.69 -21.52
CA ARG A 79 -28.40 -26.68 -21.66
C ARG A 79 -28.83 -26.52 -23.10
N ASP A 80 -30.10 -26.19 -23.31
CA ASP A 80 -30.61 -25.80 -24.61
C ASP A 80 -29.98 -24.45 -25.04
N GLU A 81 -29.86 -24.26 -26.34
CA GLU A 81 -29.16 -23.07 -26.90
C GLU A 81 -29.70 -21.73 -26.36
N GLU A 82 -31.02 -21.67 -26.14
CA GLU A 82 -31.70 -20.46 -25.60
C GLU A 82 -31.40 -20.24 -24.10
N THR A 83 -30.94 -21.25 -23.36
CA THR A 83 -30.69 -21.16 -21.90
C THR A 83 -29.22 -21.12 -21.56
N ILE A 84 -28.32 -21.12 -22.54
CA ILE A 84 -26.87 -20.95 -22.32
C ILE A 84 -26.58 -19.64 -21.62
N ASN A 85 -25.80 -19.70 -20.52
CA ASN A 85 -25.38 -18.52 -19.79
C ASN A 85 -23.89 -18.21 -20.02
N PRO A 86 -23.52 -17.30 -20.94
CA PRO A 86 -22.12 -17.01 -21.24
C PRO A 86 -21.35 -16.31 -20.09
N LYS A 87 -22.06 -15.86 -19.07
CA LYS A 87 -21.46 -15.24 -17.88
C LYS A 87 -20.89 -16.25 -16.88
N LEU A 88 -21.29 -17.52 -16.99
CA LEU A 88 -20.81 -18.62 -16.15
C LEU A 88 -19.85 -19.49 -16.95
N LYS A 89 -18.74 -19.89 -16.38
CA LYS A 89 -17.81 -20.85 -16.99
C LYS A 89 -18.49 -22.20 -17.26
N THR A 90 -19.39 -22.60 -16.37
CA THR A 90 -20.21 -23.81 -16.49
C THR A 90 -21.53 -23.55 -17.25
N GLY A 91 -21.68 -22.42 -17.92
CA GLY A 91 -22.95 -21.97 -18.50
C GLY A 91 -23.49 -22.79 -19.65
N LEU A 92 -22.73 -23.75 -20.20
CA LEU A 92 -23.16 -24.70 -21.22
C LEU A 92 -23.87 -25.92 -20.62
N VAL A 93 -23.76 -26.13 -19.32
CA VAL A 93 -24.29 -27.29 -18.59
C VAL A 93 -25.05 -26.85 -17.33
N GLU A 94 -25.84 -27.76 -16.79
CA GLU A 94 -26.51 -27.64 -15.51
C GLU A 94 -26.62 -29.03 -14.86
N ILE A 95 -26.85 -29.07 -13.55
CA ILE A 95 -27.06 -30.36 -12.85
C ILE A 95 -28.54 -30.51 -12.57
N LYS A 96 -29.14 -31.59 -13.12
CA LYS A 96 -30.47 -32.02 -12.69
C LYS A 96 -30.34 -32.68 -11.33
N ILE A 97 -30.95 -32.08 -10.30
CA ILE A 97 -30.87 -32.55 -8.91
C ILE A 97 -31.54 -33.91 -8.77
N GLU A 98 -30.86 -34.86 -8.13
CA GLU A 98 -31.42 -36.08 -7.59
C GLU A 98 -31.61 -35.98 -6.06
N THR A 99 -30.63 -35.40 -5.38
CA THR A 99 -30.71 -35.11 -3.94
C THR A 99 -30.09 -33.73 -3.63
N ILE A 100 -30.68 -33.05 -2.68
CA ILE A 100 -30.14 -31.81 -2.11
C ILE A 100 -30.20 -31.88 -0.58
N GLU A 101 -29.07 -31.66 0.06
CA GLU A 101 -28.91 -31.66 1.50
C GLU A 101 -28.49 -30.26 1.97
N VAL A 102 -29.19 -29.70 2.96
CA VAL A 102 -28.78 -28.45 3.61
C VAL A 102 -27.79 -28.78 4.72
N LEU A 103 -26.49 -28.51 4.47
CA LEU A 103 -25.41 -28.74 5.42
C LEU A 103 -25.36 -27.70 6.53
N GLY A 104 -25.71 -26.44 6.19
CA GLY A 104 -25.76 -25.36 7.13
C GLY A 104 -26.83 -24.33 6.75
N LYS A 105 -27.96 -24.33 7.45
CA LYS A 105 -29.07 -23.41 7.18
C LYS A 105 -28.77 -22.02 7.72
N ARG A 106 -28.92 -20.99 6.89
CA ARG A 106 -28.93 -19.60 7.36
C ARG A 106 -30.19 -19.36 8.23
N THR A 107 -29.99 -18.91 9.44
CA THR A 107 -31.06 -18.67 10.44
C THR A 107 -31.28 -17.19 10.76
N LYS A 108 -30.33 -16.31 10.37
CA LYS A 108 -30.42 -14.86 10.58
C LYS A 108 -30.59 -14.13 9.26
N GLU A 109 -31.18 -12.97 9.29
CA GLU A 109 -31.20 -12.07 8.14
C GLU A 109 -29.77 -11.66 7.75
N LEU A 110 -29.53 -11.49 6.44
CA LEU A 110 -28.25 -11.02 5.96
C LEU A 110 -28.11 -9.54 6.27
N PRO A 111 -26.98 -9.12 6.87
CA PRO A 111 -26.73 -7.70 7.14
C PRO A 111 -26.52 -6.90 5.85
N PHE A 112 -26.15 -7.58 4.76
CA PHE A 112 -26.00 -7.06 3.39
C PHE A 112 -26.00 -8.22 2.39
N GLU A 113 -26.26 -7.91 1.13
CA GLU A 113 -26.21 -8.90 0.04
C GLU A 113 -24.77 -9.08 -0.47
N VAL A 114 -24.30 -10.35 -0.51
CA VAL A 114 -22.87 -10.68 -0.71
C VAL A 114 -22.31 -10.23 -2.06
N ASN A 115 -23.06 -10.36 -3.16
CA ASN A 115 -22.58 -10.13 -4.53
C ASN A 115 -23.33 -9.03 -5.29
N LYS A 116 -24.10 -8.19 -4.60
CA LYS A 116 -24.75 -7.05 -5.25
C LYS A 116 -23.90 -5.79 -5.13
N ASN A 117 -23.94 -4.94 -6.16
CA ASN A 117 -23.27 -3.64 -6.22
C ASN A 117 -23.97 -2.61 -5.29
N GLN A 118 -23.98 -2.90 -3.99
CA GLN A 118 -24.48 -1.98 -2.96
C GLN A 118 -23.28 -1.35 -2.25
N VAL A 119 -23.36 -0.05 -2.03
CA VAL A 119 -22.40 0.65 -1.17
C VAL A 119 -22.74 0.30 0.27
N VAL A 120 -22.02 -0.66 0.84
CA VAL A 120 -22.14 -1.09 2.24
C VAL A 120 -21.08 -0.38 3.07
N ARG A 121 -21.47 0.15 4.24
CA ARG A 121 -20.55 0.79 5.18
C ARG A 121 -19.43 -0.18 5.57
N GLU A 122 -18.20 0.31 5.60
CA GLU A 122 -17.01 -0.50 5.92
C GLU A 122 -17.14 -1.22 7.26
N ASP A 123 -17.57 -0.54 8.32
CA ASP A 123 -17.74 -1.14 9.65
C ASP A 123 -18.67 -2.37 9.64
N LEU A 124 -19.74 -2.32 8.84
CA LEU A 124 -20.65 -3.45 8.71
C LEU A 124 -20.00 -4.62 7.97
N ARG A 125 -19.25 -4.33 6.90
CA ARG A 125 -18.48 -5.33 6.16
C ARG A 125 -17.42 -5.99 7.04
N LEU A 126 -16.69 -5.22 7.84
CA LEU A 126 -15.66 -5.73 8.74
C LEU A 126 -16.26 -6.53 9.89
N LYS A 127 -17.39 -6.12 10.46
CA LYS A 127 -18.10 -6.88 11.51
C LYS A 127 -18.57 -8.24 11.02
N TYR A 128 -18.99 -8.34 9.77
CA TYR A 128 -19.43 -9.58 9.12
C TYR A 128 -18.45 -10.02 8.03
N ARG A 129 -17.16 -9.87 8.28
CA ARG A 129 -16.10 -10.12 7.29
C ARG A 129 -16.16 -11.51 6.66
N PHE A 130 -16.58 -12.52 7.40
CA PHE A 130 -16.80 -13.87 6.89
C PHE A 130 -17.89 -13.97 5.80
N LEU A 131 -18.87 -13.05 5.77
CA LEU A 131 -19.82 -12.93 4.66
C LEU A 131 -19.22 -12.10 3.51
N ASP A 132 -18.56 -11.00 3.83
CA ASP A 132 -17.93 -10.12 2.84
C ASP A 132 -16.87 -10.88 2.00
N LEU A 133 -16.09 -11.76 2.65
CA LEU A 133 -15.12 -12.65 1.99
C LEU A 133 -15.73 -13.68 1.04
N ARG A 134 -17.04 -13.93 1.09
CA ARG A 134 -17.74 -14.75 0.09
C ARG A 134 -17.92 -14.03 -1.25
N SER A 135 -17.74 -12.71 -1.29
CA SER A 135 -17.84 -11.93 -2.53
C SER A 135 -16.72 -12.32 -3.51
N LYS A 136 -17.05 -12.38 -4.78
CA LYS A 136 -16.11 -12.74 -5.85
C LYS A 136 -14.87 -11.83 -5.87
N LYS A 137 -15.07 -10.52 -5.61
CA LYS A 137 -13.98 -9.54 -5.57
C LYS A 137 -12.95 -9.90 -4.49
N LEU A 138 -13.39 -10.08 -3.24
CA LEU A 138 -12.48 -10.33 -2.12
C LEU A 138 -11.89 -11.75 -2.17
N THR A 139 -12.68 -12.75 -2.56
CA THR A 139 -12.14 -14.11 -2.78
C THR A 139 -11.01 -14.09 -3.82
N ASN A 140 -11.19 -13.40 -4.94
CA ASN A 140 -10.16 -13.27 -5.97
C ASN A 140 -8.92 -12.54 -5.46
N ASN A 141 -9.08 -11.49 -4.64
CA ASN A 141 -7.95 -10.79 -4.03
C ASN A 141 -7.12 -11.73 -3.13
N LEU A 142 -7.77 -12.57 -2.33
CA LEU A 142 -7.07 -13.54 -1.48
C LEU A 142 -6.38 -14.65 -2.30
N ILE A 143 -7.01 -15.12 -3.38
CA ILE A 143 -6.40 -16.08 -4.31
C ILE A 143 -5.17 -15.45 -4.98
N LEU A 144 -5.28 -14.19 -5.43
CA LEU A 144 -4.17 -13.45 -6.00
C LEU A 144 -3.04 -13.27 -4.97
N ARG A 145 -3.38 -12.88 -3.73
CA ARG A 145 -2.41 -12.75 -2.63
C ARG A 145 -1.60 -14.03 -2.44
N SER A 146 -2.27 -15.17 -2.38
CA SER A 146 -1.60 -16.48 -2.24
C SER A 146 -0.63 -16.76 -3.38
N LYS A 147 -1.07 -16.52 -4.63
CA LYS A 147 -0.24 -16.73 -5.83
C LYS A 147 0.95 -15.76 -5.91
N VAL A 148 0.74 -14.50 -5.55
CA VAL A 148 1.82 -13.49 -5.53
C VAL A 148 2.87 -13.87 -4.49
N ILE A 149 2.47 -14.22 -3.27
CA ILE A 149 3.41 -14.61 -2.20
C ILE A 149 4.20 -15.87 -2.61
N GLN A 150 3.53 -16.88 -3.18
CA GLN A 150 4.22 -18.05 -3.71
C GLN A 150 5.25 -17.67 -4.77
N TYR A 151 4.87 -16.83 -5.72
CA TYR A 151 5.76 -16.43 -6.81
C TYR A 151 6.95 -15.60 -6.31
N LEU A 152 6.75 -14.69 -5.36
CA LEU A 152 7.83 -13.95 -4.71
C LEU A 152 8.85 -14.91 -4.07
N ARG A 153 8.39 -15.94 -3.34
CA ARG A 153 9.27 -16.98 -2.78
C ARG A 153 10.06 -17.72 -3.86
N GLU A 154 9.38 -18.15 -4.92
CA GLU A 154 10.04 -18.82 -6.05
C GLU A 154 11.15 -17.96 -6.67
N GLN A 155 10.89 -16.65 -6.87
CA GLN A 155 11.89 -15.72 -7.40
C GLN A 155 13.07 -15.52 -6.44
N MET A 156 12.81 -15.35 -5.14
CA MET A 156 13.88 -15.14 -4.16
C MET A 156 14.75 -16.38 -4.00
N ILE A 157 14.15 -17.56 -3.87
CA ILE A 157 14.89 -18.84 -3.80
C ILE A 157 15.70 -19.07 -5.08
N GLY A 158 15.11 -18.79 -6.24
CA GLY A 158 15.79 -18.89 -7.54
C GLY A 158 17.00 -17.96 -7.67
N ASN A 159 17.02 -16.83 -6.95
CA ASN A 159 18.14 -15.89 -6.87
C ASN A 159 19.13 -16.23 -5.74
N GLY A 160 19.01 -17.39 -5.11
CA GLY A 160 19.92 -17.89 -4.09
C GLY A 160 19.73 -17.31 -2.68
N PHE A 161 18.54 -16.74 -2.40
CA PHE A 161 18.21 -16.28 -1.06
C PHE A 161 17.71 -17.43 -0.17
N LEU A 162 18.08 -17.39 1.09
CA LEU A 162 17.61 -18.31 2.13
C LEU A 162 16.42 -17.68 2.87
N GLU A 163 15.29 -18.37 2.93
CA GLU A 163 14.14 -17.92 3.74
C GLU A 163 14.39 -18.28 5.21
N VAL A 164 14.50 -17.27 6.08
CA VAL A 164 14.70 -17.45 7.52
C VAL A 164 13.65 -16.66 8.28
N GLN A 165 12.93 -17.34 9.19
CA GLN A 165 11.98 -16.71 10.08
C GLN A 165 12.67 -16.08 11.28
N THR A 166 12.22 -14.89 11.66
CA THR A 166 12.72 -14.14 12.81
C THR A 166 11.69 -14.09 13.94
N PRO A 167 12.10 -13.87 15.20
CA PRO A 167 11.19 -13.82 16.34
C PRO A 167 10.13 -12.71 16.22
N ILE A 168 8.88 -13.04 16.62
CA ILE A 168 7.77 -12.08 16.75
C ILE A 168 7.76 -11.43 18.14
N LEU A 169 8.18 -12.15 19.20
CA LEU A 169 8.38 -11.56 20.52
C LEU A 169 9.84 -11.13 20.67
N THR A 170 10.07 -9.82 20.72
CA THR A 170 11.42 -9.24 20.79
C THR A 170 11.48 -8.08 21.79
N SER A 171 12.57 -7.35 21.81
CA SER A 171 12.69 -6.09 22.53
C SER A 171 12.13 -4.93 21.70
N SER A 172 11.69 -3.86 22.37
CA SER A 172 11.38 -2.58 21.73
C SER A 172 12.56 -2.08 20.90
N SER A 173 12.28 -1.60 19.70
CA SER A 173 13.25 -1.00 18.79
C SER A 173 12.73 0.36 18.30
N PRO A 174 13.46 1.45 18.52
CA PRO A 174 13.02 2.78 18.11
C PRO A 174 13.23 2.97 16.61
N GLU A 175 12.38 2.36 15.79
CA GLU A 175 12.41 2.43 14.32
C GLU A 175 11.42 3.45 13.72
N GLY A 176 10.92 4.38 14.55
CA GLY A 176 10.07 5.50 14.10
C GLY A 176 8.57 5.35 14.40
N ALA A 177 8.01 4.14 14.45
CA ALA A 177 6.63 3.91 14.86
C ALA A 177 6.52 3.59 16.36
N ARG A 178 5.29 3.57 16.91
CA ARG A 178 5.04 3.07 18.27
C ARG A 178 4.95 1.55 18.25
N ASP A 179 5.51 0.92 19.30
CA ASP A 179 5.50 -0.53 19.46
C ASP A 179 4.18 -1.02 20.07
N TYR A 180 3.73 -2.21 19.65
CA TYR A 180 2.79 -2.99 20.43
C TYR A 180 3.54 -3.76 21.51
N LEU A 181 3.19 -3.52 22.79
CA LEU A 181 3.87 -4.12 23.94
C LEU A 181 3.10 -5.32 24.49
N VAL A 182 3.81 -6.42 24.74
CA VAL A 182 3.28 -7.65 25.32
C VAL A 182 3.92 -7.88 26.69
N PRO A 183 3.15 -7.83 27.79
CA PRO A 183 3.70 -8.00 29.15
C PRO A 183 4.21 -9.41 29.39
N SER A 184 5.34 -9.55 30.10
CA SER A 184 5.92 -10.84 30.46
C SER A 184 5.34 -11.35 31.78
N ARG A 185 4.74 -12.54 31.78
CA ARG A 185 4.31 -13.22 33.00
C ARG A 185 5.49 -13.66 33.89
N VAL A 186 6.58 -14.08 33.26
CA VAL A 186 7.77 -14.61 33.94
C VAL A 186 8.64 -13.51 34.54
N HIS A 187 8.83 -12.42 33.80
CA HIS A 187 9.64 -11.27 34.18
C HIS A 187 8.74 -10.08 34.53
N LYS A 188 8.35 -9.99 35.80
CA LYS A 188 7.47 -8.96 36.32
C LYS A 188 7.96 -7.55 35.96
N GLY A 189 7.08 -6.70 35.44
CA GLY A 189 7.40 -5.33 35.03
C GLY A 189 8.20 -5.20 33.72
N LYS A 190 8.48 -6.32 33.03
CA LYS A 190 9.14 -6.32 31.73
C LYS A 190 8.14 -6.67 30.62
N PHE A 191 8.40 -6.14 29.43
CA PHE A 191 7.57 -6.31 28.25
C PHE A 191 8.41 -6.84 27.09
N TYR A 192 7.80 -7.68 26.28
CA TYR A 192 8.20 -7.90 24.89
C TYR A 192 7.56 -6.83 24.02
N ALA A 193 8.12 -6.58 22.85
CA ALA A 193 7.48 -5.81 21.79
C ALA A 193 7.23 -6.71 20.58
N LEU A 194 6.18 -6.39 19.80
CA LEU A 194 6.02 -6.96 18.47
C LEU A 194 6.92 -6.19 17.49
N PRO A 195 7.63 -6.85 16.54
CA PRO A 195 8.62 -6.19 15.69
C PRO A 195 7.96 -5.24 14.68
N GLN A 196 8.46 -4.02 14.60
CA GLN A 196 8.06 -3.07 13.56
C GLN A 196 8.53 -3.51 12.17
N ALA A 197 9.68 -4.17 12.13
CA ALA A 197 10.30 -4.89 11.02
C ALA A 197 11.40 -5.79 11.61
N PRO A 198 11.88 -6.85 10.91
CA PRO A 198 12.98 -7.68 11.39
C PRO A 198 14.35 -7.03 11.21
N GLN A 199 14.44 -5.69 11.28
CA GLN A 199 15.63 -4.90 10.91
C GLN A 199 16.91 -5.34 11.64
N GLN A 200 16.87 -5.48 12.95
CA GLN A 200 18.04 -5.91 13.71
C GLN A 200 18.39 -7.38 13.42
N PHE A 201 17.39 -8.25 13.32
CA PHE A 201 17.62 -9.68 13.10
C PHE A 201 18.25 -9.95 11.73
N LYS A 202 17.79 -9.30 10.67
CA LYS A 202 18.37 -9.49 9.32
C LYS A 202 19.82 -9.03 9.25
N GLN A 203 20.17 -7.93 9.92
CA GLN A 203 21.56 -7.49 10.03
C GLN A 203 22.41 -8.46 10.86
N LEU A 204 21.87 -9.02 11.96
CA LEU A 204 22.53 -10.07 12.74
C LEU A 204 22.74 -11.36 11.94
N LEU A 205 21.83 -11.71 11.02
CA LEU A 205 22.02 -12.83 10.09
C LEU A 205 23.21 -12.59 9.16
N MET A 206 23.39 -11.35 8.68
CA MET A 206 24.59 -11.00 7.88
C MET A 206 25.88 -11.16 8.68
N VAL A 207 25.89 -10.67 9.92
CA VAL A 207 27.03 -10.87 10.84
C VAL A 207 27.26 -12.35 11.17
N SER A 208 26.20 -13.16 11.14
CA SER A 208 26.27 -14.62 11.36
C SER A 208 26.80 -15.41 10.15
N GLY A 209 27.13 -14.74 9.04
CA GLY A 209 27.67 -15.39 7.85
C GLY A 209 26.61 -15.89 6.86
N ILE A 210 25.37 -15.40 6.94
CA ILE A 210 24.35 -15.63 5.92
C ILE A 210 24.51 -14.60 4.80
N ASP A 211 24.80 -15.04 3.58
CA ASP A 211 25.07 -14.14 2.46
C ASP A 211 23.82 -13.45 1.92
N LYS A 212 22.69 -14.18 1.81
CA LYS A 212 21.44 -13.67 1.26
C LYS A 212 20.27 -14.21 2.05
N TYR A 213 19.54 -13.33 2.70
CA TYR A 213 18.35 -13.63 3.49
C TYR A 213 17.12 -13.01 2.87
N PHE A 214 15.98 -13.70 3.00
CA PHE A 214 14.66 -13.10 2.84
C PHE A 214 13.62 -13.73 3.77
N GLN A 215 12.49 -13.06 3.93
CA GLN A 215 11.32 -13.56 4.64
C GLN A 215 10.07 -12.84 4.15
N ILE A 216 8.91 -13.52 4.12
CA ILE A 216 7.62 -12.83 4.10
C ILE A 216 7.31 -12.45 5.55
N ALA A 217 7.79 -11.29 5.96
CA ALA A 217 7.85 -10.86 7.34
C ALA A 217 6.53 -10.23 7.82
N PRO A 218 5.92 -10.71 8.91
CA PRO A 218 4.90 -9.96 9.63
C PRO A 218 5.54 -8.79 10.37
N CYS A 219 4.99 -7.60 10.18
CA CYS A 219 5.43 -6.35 10.80
C CYS A 219 4.26 -5.73 11.56
N PHE A 220 4.54 -5.08 12.69
CA PHE A 220 3.53 -4.54 13.59
C PHE A 220 3.86 -3.09 13.92
N ARG A 221 2.93 -2.17 13.61
CA ARG A 221 3.12 -0.74 13.91
C ARG A 221 1.83 -0.14 14.45
N ASP A 222 1.91 0.52 15.61
CA ASP A 222 0.81 1.29 16.17
C ASP A 222 0.82 2.69 15.53
N GLU A 223 0.21 2.77 14.36
CA GLU A 223 0.13 3.96 13.53
C GLU A 223 -1.29 4.20 13.02
N ASP A 224 -1.58 5.45 12.65
CA ASP A 224 -2.88 5.83 12.10
C ASP A 224 -3.13 5.17 10.73
N ALA A 225 -4.38 4.75 10.52
CA ALA A 225 -4.83 4.19 9.26
C ALA A 225 -4.80 5.22 8.12
N ARG A 226 -4.44 4.75 6.92
CA ARG A 226 -4.56 5.47 5.64
C ARG A 226 -5.13 4.53 4.58
N ALA A 227 -5.38 5.03 3.39
CA ALA A 227 -5.82 4.19 2.28
C ALA A 227 -4.80 3.08 1.95
N ASP A 228 -3.52 3.40 1.99
CA ASP A 228 -2.36 2.52 1.72
C ASP A 228 -1.72 1.92 2.99
N ARG A 229 -2.34 2.10 4.17
CA ARG A 229 -1.83 1.62 5.45
C ARG A 229 -2.96 1.10 6.34
N CYS A 230 -2.87 -0.18 6.72
CA CYS A 230 -3.71 -0.76 7.76
C CYS A 230 -3.02 -0.60 9.13
N PRO A 231 -3.73 -0.20 10.19
CA PRO A 231 -3.17 -0.26 11.54
C PRO A 231 -2.94 -1.71 11.96
N GLY A 232 -1.99 -1.92 12.86
CA GLY A 232 -1.65 -3.24 13.38
C GLY A 232 -0.62 -3.97 12.53
N GLU A 233 -1.00 -5.08 11.91
CA GLU A 233 -0.09 -5.94 11.16
C GLU A 233 -0.14 -5.71 9.65
N PHE A 234 1.02 -5.86 9.00
CA PHE A 234 1.18 -5.89 7.56
C PHE A 234 2.35 -6.81 7.19
N TYR A 235 2.50 -7.13 5.91
CA TYR A 235 3.52 -8.08 5.45
C TYR A 235 4.48 -7.45 4.46
N GLN A 236 5.78 -7.75 4.63
CA GLN A 236 6.85 -7.33 3.74
C GLN A 236 7.57 -8.54 3.15
N LEU A 237 8.01 -8.43 1.89
CA LEU A 237 9.10 -9.22 1.37
C LEU A 237 10.40 -8.58 1.90
N ASP A 238 10.84 -8.99 3.09
CA ASP A 238 12.05 -8.45 3.70
C ASP A 238 13.27 -9.19 3.20
N MET A 239 14.32 -8.47 2.77
CA MET A 239 15.57 -9.07 2.31
C MET A 239 16.80 -8.29 2.76
N GLU A 240 17.92 -9.01 2.90
CA GLU A 240 19.23 -8.43 3.20
C GLU A 240 20.34 -9.28 2.52
N MET A 241 21.42 -8.62 2.09
CA MET A 241 22.56 -9.24 1.42
C MET A 241 23.87 -8.78 2.05
N SER A 242 24.78 -9.72 2.37
CA SER A 242 26.16 -9.44 2.76
C SER A 242 27.02 -9.08 1.54
N TYR A 243 28.07 -8.30 1.78
CA TYR A 243 29.03 -7.85 0.75
C TYR A 243 28.35 -7.13 -0.43
N ALA A 244 27.28 -6.39 -0.16
CA ALA A 244 26.45 -5.78 -1.16
C ALA A 244 26.48 -4.25 -1.10
N THR A 245 26.46 -3.67 -2.28
CA THR A 245 26.26 -2.25 -2.54
C THR A 245 24.78 -1.95 -2.85
N GLN A 246 24.46 -0.68 -3.01
CA GLN A 246 23.15 -0.24 -3.49
C GLN A 246 22.79 -0.87 -4.85
N GLU A 247 23.74 -0.97 -5.77
CA GLU A 247 23.54 -1.53 -7.12
C GLU A 247 23.25 -3.03 -7.08
N ASP A 248 23.87 -3.76 -6.14
CA ASP A 248 23.61 -5.19 -5.95
C ASP A 248 22.18 -5.43 -5.50
N VAL A 249 21.67 -4.58 -4.58
CA VAL A 249 20.27 -4.64 -4.14
C VAL A 249 19.33 -4.34 -5.30
N PHE A 250 19.59 -3.30 -6.09
CA PHE A 250 18.76 -2.95 -7.25
C PHE A 250 18.70 -4.11 -8.26
N SER A 251 19.87 -4.67 -8.57
CA SER A 251 19.98 -5.81 -9.50
C SER A 251 19.26 -7.07 -9.00
N ALA A 252 19.17 -7.25 -7.67
CA ALA A 252 18.48 -8.40 -7.08
C ALA A 252 16.95 -8.24 -7.05
N ILE A 253 16.45 -7.07 -6.64
CA ILE A 253 15.02 -6.89 -6.35
C ILE A 253 14.21 -6.35 -7.53
N GLU A 254 14.79 -5.51 -8.38
CA GLU A 254 14.08 -4.89 -9.50
C GLU A 254 13.48 -5.92 -10.47
N PRO A 255 14.20 -6.99 -10.88
CA PRO A 255 13.62 -8.06 -11.69
C PRO A 255 12.47 -8.79 -10.98
N VAL A 256 12.56 -8.99 -9.66
CA VAL A 256 11.50 -9.66 -8.88
C VAL A 256 10.21 -8.85 -8.92
N ILE A 257 10.30 -7.54 -8.71
CA ILE A 257 9.14 -6.63 -8.79
C ILE A 257 8.60 -6.60 -10.22
N TYR A 258 9.46 -6.37 -11.22
CA TYR A 258 9.08 -6.32 -12.62
C TYR A 258 8.35 -7.60 -13.07
N ASN A 259 8.93 -8.78 -12.79
CA ASN A 259 8.34 -10.06 -13.15
C ASN A 259 7.02 -10.31 -12.44
N THR A 260 6.89 -9.91 -11.18
CA THR A 260 5.66 -10.07 -10.40
C THR A 260 4.52 -9.23 -11.01
N PHE A 261 4.75 -7.96 -11.27
CA PHE A 261 3.73 -7.09 -11.87
C PHE A 261 3.40 -7.51 -13.31
N SER A 262 4.39 -7.93 -14.10
CA SER A 262 4.17 -8.45 -15.46
C SER A 262 3.36 -9.74 -15.49
N LYS A 263 3.54 -10.63 -14.49
CA LYS A 263 2.82 -11.92 -14.42
C LYS A 263 1.38 -11.77 -13.97
N PHE A 264 1.10 -10.87 -13.04
CA PHE A 264 -0.19 -10.78 -12.36
C PHE A 264 -1.07 -9.60 -12.79
N SER A 265 -0.60 -8.78 -13.72
CA SER A 265 -1.40 -7.69 -14.29
C SER A 265 -1.24 -7.62 -15.81
N SER A 266 -2.26 -7.12 -16.48
CA SER A 266 -2.22 -6.78 -17.91
C SER A 266 -1.79 -5.33 -18.16
N LYS A 267 -1.64 -4.51 -17.12
CA LYS A 267 -1.16 -3.12 -17.23
C LYS A 267 0.27 -3.07 -17.69
N LYS A 268 0.61 -2.07 -18.48
CA LYS A 268 1.95 -1.86 -19.00
C LYS A 268 2.89 -1.32 -17.93
N ILE A 269 4.08 -1.91 -17.80
CA ILE A 269 5.17 -1.27 -17.05
C ILE A 269 5.87 -0.31 -18.01
N ALA A 270 5.87 0.99 -17.69
CA ALA A 270 6.23 2.03 -18.63
C ALA A 270 7.72 2.04 -18.99
N LYS A 271 8.59 1.76 -18.03
CA LYS A 271 10.05 1.77 -18.23
C LYS A 271 10.72 0.71 -17.37
N TYR A 272 11.66 -0.03 -18.00
CA TYR A 272 12.54 -0.99 -17.35
C TYR A 272 13.94 -0.92 -18.01
N PRO A 273 15.04 -0.86 -17.28
CA PRO A 273 15.15 -0.71 -15.83
C PRO A 273 14.45 0.53 -15.28
N PHE A 274 14.08 0.50 -13.97
CA PHE A 274 13.37 1.61 -13.35
C PHE A 274 14.24 2.88 -13.32
N PRO A 275 13.68 4.06 -13.65
CA PRO A 275 14.44 5.32 -13.57
C PRO A 275 14.84 5.62 -12.13
N ARG A 276 15.98 6.30 -11.99
CA ARG A 276 16.51 6.78 -10.71
C ARG A 276 16.31 8.27 -10.62
N ILE A 277 15.77 8.74 -9.52
CA ILE A 277 15.47 10.14 -9.23
C ILE A 277 16.07 10.45 -7.86
N ALA A 278 16.95 11.45 -7.79
CA ALA A 278 17.47 11.90 -6.51
C ALA A 278 16.34 12.50 -5.65
N TYR A 279 16.36 12.27 -4.35
CA TYR A 279 15.36 12.80 -3.41
C TYR A 279 15.12 14.31 -3.61
N LYS A 280 16.20 15.10 -3.67
CA LYS A 280 16.12 16.54 -3.90
C LYS A 280 15.41 16.90 -5.20
N GLU A 281 15.66 16.14 -6.26
CA GLU A 281 15.00 16.31 -7.56
C GLU A 281 13.51 15.95 -7.47
N SER A 282 13.17 14.87 -6.75
CA SER A 282 11.79 14.46 -6.55
C SER A 282 10.97 15.52 -5.82
N ILE A 283 11.52 16.04 -4.73
CA ILE A 283 10.88 17.14 -3.97
C ILE A 283 10.72 18.39 -4.84
N LEU A 284 11.74 18.74 -5.62
CA LEU A 284 11.71 19.93 -6.48
C LEU A 284 10.67 19.82 -7.61
N LYS A 285 10.67 18.68 -8.33
CA LYS A 285 9.84 18.50 -9.53
C LYS A 285 8.43 18.00 -9.26
N TYR A 286 8.24 17.23 -8.19
CA TYR A 286 6.96 16.58 -7.91
C TYR A 286 6.36 16.97 -6.55
N GLY A 287 7.13 17.61 -5.67
CA GLY A 287 6.70 18.04 -4.34
C GLY A 287 6.54 16.90 -3.33
N THR A 288 7.11 15.74 -3.62
CA THR A 288 7.02 14.54 -2.79
C THR A 288 8.17 13.57 -3.09
N ASP A 289 8.53 12.76 -2.12
CA ASP A 289 9.43 11.61 -2.24
C ASP A 289 8.74 10.37 -2.88
N LYS A 290 7.42 10.43 -3.13
CA LYS A 290 6.59 9.36 -3.70
C LYS A 290 5.82 9.85 -4.93
N PRO A 291 6.52 10.23 -6.02
CA PRO A 291 5.86 10.83 -7.17
C PRO A 291 4.99 9.82 -7.93
N ASP A 292 3.78 10.23 -8.30
CA ASP A 292 3.05 9.55 -9.36
C ASP A 292 3.56 10.06 -10.72
N LEU A 293 4.38 9.23 -11.37
CA LEU A 293 4.98 9.56 -12.66
C LEU A 293 4.01 9.42 -13.84
N ARG A 294 2.81 8.88 -13.62
CA ARG A 294 1.73 8.86 -14.61
C ARG A 294 1.17 10.26 -14.86
N ASN A 295 1.29 11.15 -13.86
CA ASN A 295 0.91 12.55 -13.99
C ASN A 295 2.04 13.33 -14.72
N PRO A 296 1.79 13.87 -15.92
CA PRO A 296 2.83 14.53 -16.72
C PRO A 296 3.18 15.96 -16.25
N LEU A 297 2.48 16.49 -15.27
CA LEU A 297 2.72 17.83 -14.76
C LEU A 297 4.00 17.87 -13.89
N TYR A 298 4.75 18.98 -13.98
CA TYR A 298 5.93 19.25 -13.17
C TYR A 298 5.77 20.55 -12.39
N ILE A 299 6.46 20.61 -11.26
CA ILE A 299 6.60 21.82 -10.47
C ILE A 299 7.81 22.59 -11.01
N ILE A 300 7.64 23.90 -11.16
CA ILE A 300 8.66 24.86 -11.61
C ILE A 300 9.03 25.75 -10.41
N ASP A 301 10.32 25.93 -10.15
CA ASP A 301 10.79 26.88 -9.14
C ASP A 301 10.86 28.28 -9.72
N LEU A 302 10.07 29.18 -9.19
CA LEU A 302 10.05 30.61 -9.56
C LEU A 302 10.47 31.53 -8.41
N SER A 303 11.13 31.00 -7.39
CA SER A 303 11.52 31.77 -6.20
C SER A 303 12.41 32.96 -6.56
N GLU A 304 13.44 32.76 -7.38
CA GLU A 304 14.34 33.84 -7.83
C GLU A 304 13.63 34.88 -8.68
N PHE A 305 12.71 34.44 -9.55
CA PHE A 305 11.91 35.34 -10.37
C PHE A 305 11.06 36.28 -9.51
N PHE A 306 10.34 35.75 -8.51
CA PHE A 306 9.43 36.56 -7.68
C PHE A 306 10.14 37.46 -6.66
N LYS A 307 11.45 37.32 -6.43
CA LYS A 307 12.23 38.31 -5.67
C LYS A 307 12.24 39.71 -6.35
N GLN A 308 12.01 39.75 -7.67
CA GLN A 308 11.97 40.99 -8.48
C GLN A 308 10.55 41.58 -8.54
N CYS A 309 9.55 40.90 -8.00
CA CYS A 309 8.15 41.32 -8.06
C CYS A 309 7.70 41.94 -6.72
N THR A 310 6.62 42.73 -6.79
CA THR A 310 6.09 43.46 -5.62
C THR A 310 4.91 42.78 -4.94
N PHE A 311 4.56 41.57 -5.32
CA PHE A 311 3.42 40.86 -4.78
C PHE A 311 3.70 40.37 -3.36
N LYS A 312 3.17 41.08 -2.38
CA LYS A 312 3.42 40.86 -0.95
C LYS A 312 3.31 39.39 -0.48
N PRO A 313 2.33 38.60 -0.90
CA PRO A 313 2.22 37.18 -0.49
C PRO A 313 3.41 36.30 -0.92
N PHE A 314 4.23 36.72 -1.91
CA PHE A 314 5.35 35.94 -2.43
C PHE A 314 6.72 36.48 -1.96
N ILE A 315 6.75 37.64 -1.33
CA ILE A 315 8.00 38.26 -0.82
C ILE A 315 8.59 37.37 0.29
N ASN A 316 9.89 37.07 0.19
CA ASN A 316 10.65 36.24 1.13
C ASN A 316 10.07 34.82 1.31
N ARG A 317 9.44 34.30 0.29
CA ARG A 317 8.91 32.95 0.27
C ARG A 317 9.44 32.16 -0.93
N THR A 318 9.49 30.85 -0.77
CA THR A 318 9.67 29.93 -1.89
C THR A 318 8.41 29.92 -2.73
N VAL A 319 8.55 30.20 -4.03
CA VAL A 319 7.43 30.21 -4.99
C VAL A 319 7.57 29.04 -5.95
N ARG A 320 6.60 28.16 -5.94
CA ARG A 320 6.48 27.03 -6.86
C ARG A 320 5.34 27.28 -7.83
N ALA A 321 5.47 26.79 -9.05
CA ALA A 321 4.43 26.93 -10.06
C ALA A 321 4.16 25.62 -10.78
N ILE A 322 2.94 25.45 -11.30
CA ILE A 322 2.53 24.30 -12.09
C ILE A 322 1.86 24.78 -13.34
N LYS A 323 2.42 24.40 -14.50
CA LYS A 323 1.87 24.71 -15.82
C LYS A 323 0.92 23.59 -16.27
N VAL A 324 -0.21 23.99 -16.82
CA VAL A 324 -1.19 23.13 -17.49
C VAL A 324 -1.34 23.62 -18.92
N ASN A 325 -1.14 22.73 -19.89
CA ASN A 325 -1.22 23.07 -21.33
C ASN A 325 -2.67 23.14 -21.80
N LYS A 326 -3.47 24.00 -21.16
CA LYS A 326 -4.89 24.15 -21.45
C LYS A 326 -5.44 25.41 -20.82
N HIS A 327 -6.32 26.12 -21.52
CA HIS A 327 -7.18 27.13 -20.95
C HIS A 327 -8.25 26.47 -20.05
N LEU A 328 -8.48 27.02 -18.88
CA LEU A 328 -9.37 26.45 -17.87
C LEU A 328 -10.58 27.34 -17.62
N SER A 329 -11.73 26.72 -17.37
CA SER A 329 -12.95 27.47 -17.08
C SER A 329 -12.89 28.15 -15.70
N LYS A 330 -13.65 29.24 -15.54
CA LYS A 330 -13.78 29.94 -14.25
C LYS A 330 -14.19 28.98 -13.12
N GLY A 331 -15.16 28.10 -13.37
CA GLY A 331 -15.60 27.10 -12.38
C GLY A 331 -14.52 26.08 -12.01
N PHE A 332 -13.57 25.80 -12.91
CA PHE A 332 -12.41 24.97 -12.58
C PHE A 332 -11.46 25.70 -11.62
N HIS A 333 -11.16 26.97 -11.88
CA HIS A 333 -10.33 27.78 -10.98
C HIS A 333 -10.96 27.92 -9.59
N GLU A 334 -12.29 28.12 -9.50
CA GLU A 334 -13.02 28.17 -8.23
C GLU A 334 -12.86 26.86 -7.42
N LYS A 335 -13.05 25.70 -8.07
CA LYS A 335 -12.85 24.39 -7.43
C LYS A 335 -11.40 24.14 -7.00
N MET A 336 -10.41 24.60 -7.75
CA MET A 336 -9.01 24.49 -7.37
C MET A 336 -8.68 25.43 -6.20
N LEU A 337 -9.29 26.62 -6.15
CA LEU A 337 -9.15 27.53 -5.01
C LEU A 337 -9.77 26.92 -3.74
N GLU A 338 -10.96 26.34 -3.80
CA GLU A 338 -11.60 25.64 -2.68
C GLU A 338 -10.69 24.51 -2.16
N TYR A 339 -10.11 23.73 -3.06
CA TYR A 339 -9.16 22.69 -2.67
C TYR A 339 -7.92 23.26 -1.99
N ALA A 340 -7.31 24.32 -2.54
CA ALA A 340 -6.17 24.97 -1.94
C ALA A 340 -6.47 25.52 -0.53
N ILE A 341 -7.65 26.11 -0.33
CA ILE A 341 -8.11 26.58 0.99
C ILE A 341 -8.25 25.40 1.95
N SER A 342 -8.77 24.26 1.51
CA SER A 342 -8.87 23.05 2.35
C SER A 342 -7.50 22.51 2.81
N LEU A 343 -6.43 22.84 2.08
CA LEU A 343 -5.04 22.53 2.43
C LEU A 343 -4.40 23.57 3.37
N GLY A 344 -5.16 24.59 3.78
CA GLY A 344 -4.68 25.69 4.63
C GLY A 344 -3.97 26.81 3.86
N MET A 345 -4.09 26.85 2.54
CA MET A 345 -3.55 27.97 1.75
C MET A 345 -4.50 29.19 1.85
N PRO A 346 -3.97 30.43 1.92
CA PRO A 346 -4.81 31.62 1.93
C PRO A 346 -5.46 31.93 0.56
N GLY A 347 -5.01 31.28 -0.50
CA GLY A 347 -5.47 31.46 -1.87
C GLY A 347 -4.61 30.69 -2.86
N LEU A 348 -5.04 30.64 -4.11
CA LEU A 348 -4.29 30.04 -5.22
C LEU A 348 -4.21 31.05 -6.37
N GLY A 349 -3.02 31.62 -6.58
CA GLY A 349 -2.77 32.52 -7.70
C GLY A 349 -2.68 31.77 -9.02
N TYR A 350 -3.16 32.37 -10.10
CA TYR A 350 -2.99 31.80 -11.44
C TYR A 350 -2.86 32.89 -12.51
N LEU A 351 -2.33 32.50 -13.65
CA LEU A 351 -2.31 33.28 -14.89
C LEU A 351 -2.68 32.39 -16.07
N GLU A 352 -3.39 32.97 -17.03
CA GLU A 352 -3.73 32.39 -18.32
C GLU A 352 -2.96 33.12 -19.42
N VAL A 353 -2.38 32.38 -20.34
CA VAL A 353 -1.71 32.92 -21.52
C VAL A 353 -2.74 33.08 -22.63
N GLN A 354 -2.97 34.30 -23.10
CA GLN A 354 -3.90 34.59 -24.17
C GLN A 354 -3.29 34.26 -25.54
N GLU A 355 -4.10 34.28 -26.62
CA GLU A 355 -3.64 34.02 -27.99
C GLU A 355 -2.51 34.96 -28.44
N ASP A 356 -2.54 36.22 -28.01
CA ASP A 356 -1.51 37.23 -28.27
C ASP A 356 -0.29 37.14 -27.33
N MET A 357 -0.17 36.06 -26.56
CA MET A 357 0.85 35.85 -25.54
C MET A 357 0.79 36.84 -24.37
N SER A 358 -0.26 37.64 -24.22
CA SER A 358 -0.48 38.43 -23.02
C SER A 358 -0.91 37.54 -21.85
N LEU A 359 -0.63 37.97 -20.61
CA LEU A 359 -0.99 37.27 -19.40
C LEU A 359 -2.25 37.89 -18.79
N LYS A 360 -3.19 37.03 -18.35
CA LYS A 360 -4.43 37.45 -17.68
C LYS A 360 -4.66 36.64 -16.42
N GLY A 361 -4.99 37.28 -15.32
CA GLY A 361 -5.32 36.58 -14.07
C GLY A 361 -5.15 37.45 -12.84
N PRO A 362 -5.46 36.90 -11.63
CA PRO A 362 -5.48 37.68 -10.39
C PRO A 362 -4.16 38.33 -10.01
N ILE A 363 -3.04 37.75 -10.41
CA ILE A 363 -1.69 38.24 -10.05
C ILE A 363 -1.03 39.04 -11.18
N ASP A 364 -1.64 39.14 -12.37
CA ASP A 364 -1.05 39.81 -13.53
C ASP A 364 -0.58 41.25 -13.22
N LYS A 365 -1.41 42.01 -12.53
CA LYS A 365 -1.11 43.40 -12.15
C LYS A 365 0.09 43.62 -11.22
N PHE A 366 0.58 42.54 -10.59
CA PHE A 366 1.72 42.57 -9.67
C PHE A 366 3.04 42.18 -10.34
N ILE A 367 3.00 41.76 -11.61
CA ILE A 367 4.18 41.40 -12.38
C ILE A 367 4.53 42.56 -13.30
N PRO A 368 5.70 43.18 -13.17
CA PRO A 368 6.16 44.23 -14.08
C PRO A 368 6.12 43.77 -15.55
N VAL A 369 5.78 44.67 -16.46
CA VAL A 369 5.61 44.37 -17.88
C VAL A 369 6.85 43.73 -18.48
N ASP A 370 8.04 44.20 -18.10
CA ASP A 370 9.33 43.72 -18.58
C ASP A 370 9.58 42.28 -18.12
N LEU A 371 9.12 41.89 -16.94
CA LEU A 371 9.29 40.57 -16.37
C LEU A 371 8.27 39.53 -16.92
N LYS A 372 7.16 39.94 -17.53
CA LYS A 372 6.18 39.02 -18.12
C LYS A 372 6.79 38.14 -19.20
N LYS A 373 7.66 38.70 -20.07
CA LYS A 373 8.38 37.95 -21.10
C LYS A 373 9.36 36.96 -20.50
N GLU A 374 10.00 37.34 -19.41
CA GLU A 374 10.91 36.46 -18.68
C GLU A 374 10.17 35.27 -18.06
N LEU A 375 9.02 35.52 -17.42
CA LEU A 375 8.14 34.46 -16.87
C LEU A 375 7.73 33.44 -17.95
N ILE A 376 7.26 33.96 -19.11
CA ILE A 376 6.88 33.12 -20.26
C ILE A 376 8.04 32.20 -20.67
N LYS A 377 9.27 32.73 -20.72
CA LYS A 377 10.46 31.98 -21.09
C LYS A 377 10.87 30.95 -20.01
N ILE A 378 10.91 31.36 -18.75
CA ILE A 378 11.35 30.45 -17.65
C ILE A 378 10.36 29.30 -17.47
N ALA A 379 9.06 29.55 -17.55
CA ALA A 379 8.03 28.55 -17.39
C ALA A 379 7.65 27.87 -18.73
N ASP A 380 8.33 28.18 -19.82
CA ASP A 380 8.04 27.65 -21.18
C ASP A 380 6.54 27.73 -21.51
N LEU A 381 5.94 28.91 -21.30
CA LEU A 381 4.51 29.10 -21.51
C LEU A 381 4.20 29.32 -22.98
N LYS A 382 3.08 28.73 -23.41
CA LYS A 382 2.53 28.84 -24.76
C LYS A 382 1.14 29.44 -24.70
N SER A 383 0.61 29.86 -25.84
CA SER A 383 -0.78 30.29 -25.98
C SER A 383 -1.72 29.24 -25.38
N GLU A 384 -2.74 29.66 -24.65
CA GLU A 384 -3.73 28.86 -23.93
C GLU A 384 -3.22 28.08 -22.71
N ASP A 385 -1.95 28.21 -22.33
CA ASP A 385 -1.47 27.64 -21.08
C ASP A 385 -2.06 28.35 -19.86
N THR A 386 -2.29 27.58 -18.80
CA THR A 386 -2.59 28.11 -17.44
C THR A 386 -1.47 27.75 -16.50
N ILE A 387 -1.02 28.70 -15.67
CA ILE A 387 -0.01 28.47 -14.64
C ILE A 387 -0.55 28.86 -13.26
N PHE A 388 -0.40 27.93 -12.29
CA PHE A 388 -0.79 28.14 -10.89
C PHE A 388 0.43 28.39 -10.02
N PHE A 389 0.29 29.19 -8.96
CA PHE A 389 1.38 29.62 -8.09
C PHE A 389 1.10 29.26 -6.63
N ILE A 390 2.10 28.71 -5.96
CA ILE A 390 2.08 28.30 -4.58
C ILE A 390 3.26 28.96 -3.86
N ALA A 391 3.04 29.65 -2.75
CA ALA A 391 4.09 30.32 -2.00
C ALA A 391 4.01 29.99 -0.51
N ASN A 392 5.11 29.52 0.06
CA ASN A 392 5.25 29.23 1.49
C ASN A 392 6.76 29.16 1.87
N ASN A 393 7.11 28.69 3.09
CA ASN A 393 8.46 28.23 3.36
C ASN A 393 8.79 27.03 2.44
N GLU A 394 10.06 26.70 2.28
CA GLU A 394 10.52 25.74 1.27
C GLU A 394 9.83 24.36 1.40
N LYS A 395 9.85 23.75 2.59
CA LYS A 395 9.25 22.42 2.85
C LYS A 395 7.74 22.45 2.54
N ARG A 396 7.03 23.42 3.10
CA ARG A 396 5.57 23.53 2.91
C ARG A 396 5.16 23.89 1.49
N ALA A 397 5.95 24.71 0.79
CA ALA A 397 5.70 25.07 -0.61
C ALA A 397 5.81 23.83 -1.52
N ALA A 398 6.81 22.97 -1.29
CA ALA A 398 6.95 21.72 -2.02
C ALA A 398 5.76 20.78 -1.78
N GLU A 399 5.38 20.53 -0.51
CA GLU A 399 4.24 19.68 -0.15
C GLU A 399 2.92 20.16 -0.78
N LEU A 400 2.62 21.46 -0.65
CA LEU A 400 1.41 22.05 -1.21
C LEU A 400 1.41 21.98 -2.74
N ALA A 401 2.55 22.24 -3.38
CA ALA A 401 2.67 22.13 -4.83
C ALA A 401 2.47 20.67 -5.30
N GLY A 402 2.99 19.69 -4.57
CA GLY A 402 2.76 18.27 -4.83
C GLY A 402 1.28 17.89 -4.75
N GLN A 403 0.56 18.38 -3.72
CA GLN A 403 -0.87 18.15 -3.55
C GLN A 403 -1.69 18.82 -4.68
N ILE A 404 -1.39 20.08 -5.03
CA ILE A 404 -2.03 20.78 -6.15
C ILE A 404 -1.74 20.07 -7.49
N ARG A 405 -0.50 19.61 -7.71
CA ARG A 405 -0.11 18.82 -8.89
C ARG A 405 -0.96 17.54 -9.02
N THR A 406 -1.11 16.83 -7.93
CA THR A 406 -1.89 15.57 -7.90
C THR A 406 -3.36 15.83 -8.22
N GLU A 407 -3.95 16.86 -7.61
CA GLU A 407 -5.34 17.22 -7.83
C GLU A 407 -5.58 17.74 -9.26
N LEU A 408 -4.67 18.52 -9.82
CA LEU A 408 -4.72 18.95 -11.23
C LEU A 408 -4.68 17.74 -12.17
N GLY A 409 -3.75 16.81 -11.96
CA GLY A 409 -3.65 15.61 -12.78
C GLY A 409 -4.91 14.76 -12.76
N LYS A 410 -5.53 14.62 -11.58
CA LYS A 410 -6.78 13.89 -11.39
C LYS A 410 -7.96 14.58 -12.08
N ARG A 411 -8.19 15.88 -11.80
CA ARG A 411 -9.34 16.63 -12.36
C ARG A 411 -9.27 16.83 -13.87
N LEU A 412 -8.08 16.85 -14.42
CA LEU A 412 -7.84 16.99 -15.85
C LEU A 412 -7.71 15.65 -16.56
N GLU A 413 -7.89 14.54 -15.85
CA GLU A 413 -7.82 13.17 -16.39
C GLU A 413 -6.50 12.88 -17.13
N LEU A 414 -5.37 13.39 -16.59
CA LEU A 414 -4.06 13.27 -17.22
C LEU A 414 -3.34 11.96 -16.85
N ILE A 415 -3.88 11.19 -15.92
CA ILE A 415 -3.24 9.99 -15.35
C ILE A 415 -3.54 8.77 -16.23
N ASP A 416 -2.51 8.08 -16.71
CA ASP A 416 -2.66 6.81 -17.42
C ASP A 416 -2.93 5.67 -16.43
N GLU A 417 -4.22 5.34 -16.23
CA GLU A 417 -4.66 4.28 -15.32
C GLU A 417 -4.25 2.87 -15.76
N ASN A 418 -3.81 2.69 -17.02
CA ASN A 418 -3.43 1.38 -17.58
C ASN A 418 -1.92 1.12 -17.50
N SER A 419 -1.19 1.88 -16.70
CA SER A 419 0.25 1.71 -16.55
C SER A 419 0.71 1.68 -15.10
N PHE A 420 1.86 1.02 -14.89
CA PHE A 420 2.69 1.11 -13.69
C PHE A 420 3.93 1.93 -14.02
N GLN A 421 4.13 3.01 -13.29
CA GLN A 421 5.29 3.89 -13.40
C GLN A 421 6.14 3.74 -12.14
N PHE A 422 7.14 2.87 -12.23
CA PHE A 422 8.12 2.68 -11.15
C PHE A 422 9.25 3.69 -11.23
N ALA A 423 9.79 4.05 -10.06
CA ALA A 423 11.06 4.74 -9.95
C ALA A 423 11.79 4.36 -8.66
N TRP A 424 13.10 4.45 -8.69
CA TRP A 424 13.94 4.52 -7.51
C TRP A 424 14.07 5.97 -7.07
N ILE A 425 13.79 6.24 -5.81
CA ILE A 425 14.19 7.49 -5.17
C ILE A 425 15.46 7.20 -4.40
N VAL A 426 16.52 7.97 -4.67
CA VAL A 426 17.87 7.74 -4.14
C VAL A 426 18.43 9.03 -3.51
N ASP A 427 19.58 8.92 -2.86
CA ASP A 427 20.30 10.06 -2.29
C ASP A 427 19.47 10.86 -1.29
N PHE A 428 18.85 10.15 -0.34
CA PHE A 428 18.14 10.78 0.75
C PHE A 428 19.08 11.57 1.67
N PRO A 429 18.64 12.71 2.23
CA PRO A 429 19.39 13.36 3.30
C PRO A 429 19.49 12.43 4.51
N MET A 430 20.64 12.39 5.16
CA MET A 430 20.84 11.59 6.36
C MET A 430 20.14 12.21 7.57
N TYR A 431 20.13 13.52 7.62
CA TYR A 431 19.57 14.31 8.72
C TYR A 431 18.58 15.33 8.22
N GLU A 432 17.63 15.70 9.10
CA GLU A 432 16.73 16.84 8.92
C GLU A 432 16.73 17.71 10.19
N LEU A 433 16.30 18.96 10.02
CA LEU A 433 16.12 19.89 11.11
C LEU A 433 14.65 19.89 11.53
N GLU A 434 14.39 19.60 12.81
CA GLU A 434 13.05 19.71 13.38
C GLU A 434 12.68 21.17 13.70
N GLU A 435 11.42 21.42 14.02
CA GLU A 435 10.91 22.75 14.35
C GLU A 435 11.60 23.39 15.59
N ASP A 436 12.10 22.54 16.50
CA ASP A 436 12.86 22.97 17.70
C ASP A 436 14.37 23.12 17.45
N GLU A 437 14.77 23.18 16.18
CA GLU A 437 16.18 23.31 15.73
C GLU A 437 17.08 22.12 16.08
N LYS A 438 16.51 20.96 16.43
CA LYS A 438 17.27 19.74 16.63
C LYS A 438 17.53 19.03 15.32
N ILE A 439 18.74 18.47 15.19
CA ILE A 439 19.11 17.59 14.10
C ILE A 439 18.67 16.18 14.47
N THR A 440 17.86 15.56 13.60
CA THR A 440 17.39 14.17 13.72
C THR A 440 17.68 13.41 12.45
N PHE A 441 17.60 12.07 12.50
CA PHE A 441 17.66 11.27 11.29
C PHE A 441 16.43 11.47 10.43
N CYS A 442 16.63 11.70 9.13
CA CYS A 442 15.54 11.94 8.19
C CYS A 442 14.62 10.71 8.05
N HIS A 443 15.19 9.50 7.95
CA HIS A 443 14.45 8.24 7.79
C HIS A 443 15.09 7.12 8.63
N ASN A 444 15.94 6.27 8.00
CA ASN A 444 16.52 5.10 8.67
C ASN A 444 17.89 5.44 9.30
N PRO A 445 18.01 5.41 10.64
CA PRO A 445 19.26 5.75 11.35
C PRO A 445 20.41 4.76 11.09
N PHE A 446 20.10 3.56 10.59
CA PHE A 446 21.10 2.53 10.29
C PHE A 446 21.66 2.63 8.88
N SER A 447 21.38 3.68 8.14
CA SER A 447 21.90 3.89 6.80
C SER A 447 23.36 4.35 6.83
N MET A 448 24.18 3.89 5.88
CA MET A 448 25.55 4.35 5.71
C MET A 448 25.58 5.76 5.13
N PRO A 449 26.25 6.73 5.76
CA PRO A 449 26.45 8.06 5.18
C PRO A 449 27.32 7.99 3.92
N GLN A 450 26.96 8.73 2.89
CA GLN A 450 27.82 8.91 1.71
C GLN A 450 29.06 9.70 2.07
N GLY A 451 30.23 9.10 1.82
CA GLY A 451 31.52 9.63 2.24
C GLY A 451 31.97 9.17 3.64
N GLY A 452 31.20 8.31 4.33
CA GLY A 452 31.58 7.66 5.58
C GLY A 452 31.97 8.62 6.69
N MET A 453 33.01 8.26 7.46
CA MET A 453 33.50 9.04 8.60
C MET A 453 33.95 10.46 8.18
N GLU A 454 34.61 10.59 7.03
CA GLU A 454 35.08 11.89 6.55
C GLU A 454 33.92 12.89 6.38
N ALA A 455 32.81 12.46 5.79
CA ALA A 455 31.63 13.31 5.62
C ALA A 455 31.04 13.75 6.98
N LEU A 456 30.98 12.81 7.97
CA LEU A 456 30.49 13.11 9.32
C LEU A 456 31.36 14.10 10.10
N LEU A 457 32.67 14.17 9.78
CA LEU A 457 33.60 15.07 10.45
C LEU A 457 33.75 16.45 9.77
N THR A 458 33.49 16.52 8.46
CA THR A 458 33.86 17.72 7.68
C THR A 458 32.69 18.47 7.04
N LYS A 459 31.57 17.80 6.79
CA LYS A 459 30.40 18.44 6.15
C LYS A 459 29.42 19.00 7.17
N ASN A 460 28.58 19.95 6.70
CA ASN A 460 27.38 20.32 7.44
C ASN A 460 26.46 19.10 7.50
N PRO A 461 25.96 18.70 8.69
CA PRO A 461 25.08 17.52 8.84
C PRO A 461 23.89 17.51 7.86
N LEU A 462 23.26 18.65 7.59
CA LEU A 462 22.11 18.77 6.69
C LEU A 462 22.47 18.61 5.20
N GLU A 463 23.76 18.56 4.85
CA GLU A 463 24.26 18.30 3.49
C GLU A 463 24.74 16.86 3.30
N ILE A 464 24.75 16.05 4.37
CA ILE A 464 25.17 14.66 4.30
C ILE A 464 24.03 13.83 3.73
N LEU A 465 24.31 13.09 2.66
CA LEU A 465 23.40 12.12 2.07
C LEU A 465 23.65 10.73 2.65
N ALA A 466 22.62 9.91 2.70
CA ALA A 466 22.69 8.50 3.04
C ALA A 466 22.55 7.61 1.80
N TYR A 467 23.16 6.43 1.81
CA TYR A 467 22.85 5.37 0.85
C TYR A 467 21.51 4.72 1.19
N GLN A 468 20.47 5.52 1.10
CA GLN A 468 19.07 5.12 1.29
C GLN A 468 18.32 5.24 -0.02
N TYR A 469 17.38 4.32 -0.24
CA TYR A 469 16.64 4.22 -1.49
C TYR A 469 15.25 3.63 -1.28
N ASP A 470 14.28 4.15 -2.02
CA ASP A 470 12.91 3.67 -2.03
C ASP A 470 12.49 3.26 -3.45
N ILE A 471 11.66 2.24 -3.57
CA ILE A 471 10.89 1.96 -4.78
C ILE A 471 9.53 2.61 -4.63
N VAL A 472 9.18 3.46 -5.58
CA VAL A 472 7.86 4.06 -5.67
C VAL A 472 7.14 3.60 -6.93
N CYS A 473 5.82 3.45 -6.86
CA CYS A 473 4.97 3.13 -8.00
C CYS A 473 3.66 3.88 -7.89
N ASN A 474 3.31 4.65 -8.93
CA ASN A 474 2.01 5.33 -9.02
C ASN A 474 1.65 6.18 -7.78
N GLY A 475 2.63 6.85 -7.19
CA GLY A 475 2.44 7.68 -6.00
C GLY A 475 2.47 6.92 -4.66
N ILE A 476 2.77 5.63 -4.69
CA ILE A 476 2.85 4.78 -3.49
C ILE A 476 4.30 4.35 -3.28
N GLU A 477 4.82 4.51 -2.06
CA GLU A 477 6.06 3.89 -1.63
C GLU A 477 5.83 2.37 -1.48
N LEU A 478 6.40 1.59 -2.38
CA LEU A 478 6.34 0.14 -2.28
C LEU A 478 7.34 -0.43 -1.31
N SER A 479 8.50 0.19 -1.21
CA SER A 479 9.62 -0.36 -0.47
C SER A 479 10.60 0.72 -0.06
N SER A 480 11.22 0.54 1.11
CA SER A 480 12.37 1.32 1.57
C SER A 480 13.54 0.41 1.88
N GLY A 481 14.75 0.88 1.60
CA GLY A 481 15.98 0.14 1.83
C GLY A 481 17.19 1.04 2.04
N ALA A 482 18.31 0.45 2.43
CA ALA A 482 19.58 1.15 2.58
C ALA A 482 20.78 0.21 2.49
N VAL A 483 21.95 0.76 2.16
CA VAL A 483 23.23 0.19 2.57
C VAL A 483 23.38 0.48 4.05
N ARG A 484 23.68 -0.56 4.85
CA ARG A 484 23.68 -0.44 6.30
C ARG A 484 25.01 0.11 6.81
N ASN A 485 24.90 0.91 7.86
CA ASN A 485 26.07 1.30 8.63
C ASN A 485 26.48 0.10 9.51
N HIS A 486 27.54 -0.57 9.15
CA HIS A 486 28.08 -1.76 9.80
C HIS A 486 29.36 -1.47 10.58
N ASP A 487 29.86 -0.23 10.53
CA ASP A 487 31.04 0.24 11.25
C ASP A 487 30.62 0.86 12.58
N PRO A 488 31.07 0.32 13.74
CA PRO A 488 30.68 0.84 15.04
C PRO A 488 31.15 2.27 15.32
N GLU A 489 32.29 2.69 14.76
CA GLU A 489 32.79 4.07 14.93
C GLU A 489 31.96 5.07 14.15
N ILE A 490 31.64 4.75 12.89
CA ILE A 490 30.72 5.55 12.05
C ILE A 490 29.34 5.61 12.70
N MET A 491 28.84 4.49 13.26
CA MET A 491 27.55 4.45 13.95
C MET A 491 27.53 5.40 15.15
N VAL A 492 28.52 5.34 16.02
CA VAL A 492 28.61 6.25 17.17
C VAL A 492 28.61 7.70 16.71
N LYS A 493 29.47 8.04 15.72
CA LYS A 493 29.58 9.43 15.23
C LYS A 493 28.31 9.93 14.60
N ALA A 494 27.62 9.09 13.81
CA ALA A 494 26.35 9.44 13.18
C ALA A 494 25.25 9.74 14.22
N PHE A 495 25.17 8.90 15.26
CA PHE A 495 24.21 9.07 16.34
C PHE A 495 24.53 10.27 17.27
N GLU A 496 25.83 10.58 17.50
CA GLU A 496 26.23 11.78 18.23
C GLU A 496 25.73 13.06 17.57
N ILE A 497 25.78 13.14 16.24
CA ILE A 497 25.25 14.30 15.49
C ILE A 497 23.74 14.45 15.71
N ALA A 498 23.01 13.35 15.84
CA ALA A 498 21.59 13.35 16.17
C ALA A 498 21.28 13.47 17.68
N GLY A 499 22.29 13.79 18.51
CA GLY A 499 22.13 14.07 19.93
C GLY A 499 22.12 12.85 20.85
N TYR A 500 22.45 11.65 20.36
CA TYR A 500 22.58 10.44 21.19
C TYR A 500 23.99 10.31 21.75
N THR A 501 24.10 9.74 22.95
CA THR A 501 25.39 9.37 23.53
C THR A 501 25.76 7.94 23.13
N LYS A 502 27.04 7.57 23.23
CA LYS A 502 27.46 6.18 23.03
C LYS A 502 26.71 5.22 23.97
N LYS A 503 26.44 5.65 25.20
CA LYS A 503 25.66 4.87 26.16
C LYS A 503 24.23 4.61 25.70
N ASP A 504 23.59 5.59 25.08
CA ASP A 504 22.24 5.41 24.50
C ASP A 504 22.25 4.34 23.41
N ILE A 505 23.30 4.29 22.59
CA ILE A 505 23.46 3.28 21.53
C ILE A 505 23.66 1.89 22.16
N GLU A 506 24.54 1.77 23.15
CA GLU A 506 24.80 0.54 23.87
C GLU A 506 23.58 0.00 24.61
N GLU A 507 22.68 0.86 25.09
CA GLU A 507 21.42 0.46 25.75
C GLU A 507 20.31 0.12 24.78
N LYS A 508 20.08 0.97 23.75
CA LYS A 508 18.94 0.83 22.81
C LYS A 508 19.18 -0.18 21.69
N PHE A 509 20.44 -0.31 21.24
CA PHE A 509 20.84 -1.15 20.12
C PHE A 509 21.93 -2.16 20.50
N SER A 510 21.94 -2.59 21.76
CA SER A 510 23.00 -3.42 22.37
C SER A 510 23.37 -4.64 21.52
N ALA A 511 22.42 -5.39 21.01
CA ALA A 511 22.69 -6.59 20.23
C ALA A 511 23.42 -6.28 18.92
N LEU A 512 22.94 -5.29 18.18
CA LEU A 512 23.50 -4.90 16.88
C LEU A 512 24.85 -4.23 17.03
N PHE A 513 24.96 -3.25 17.95
CA PHE A 513 26.21 -2.56 18.22
C PHE A 513 27.30 -3.51 18.73
N ASN A 514 26.94 -4.46 19.59
CA ASN A 514 27.86 -5.50 20.03
C ASN A 514 28.30 -6.40 18.86
N ALA A 515 27.37 -6.87 18.04
CA ALA A 515 27.68 -7.74 16.92
C ALA A 515 28.65 -7.08 15.91
N PHE A 516 28.51 -5.79 15.64
CA PHE A 516 29.40 -5.08 14.70
C PHE A 516 30.87 -5.05 15.16
N GLN A 517 31.14 -5.19 16.46
CA GLN A 517 32.50 -5.28 16.99
C GLN A 517 33.18 -6.63 16.69
N TYR A 518 32.44 -7.61 16.17
CA TYR A 518 32.97 -8.93 15.79
C TYR A 518 33.17 -9.11 14.28
N GLY A 519 33.31 -8.02 13.54
CA GLY A 519 33.67 -8.08 12.13
C GLY A 519 32.44 -8.23 11.21
N ALA A 520 31.50 -7.31 11.33
CA ALA A 520 30.32 -7.28 10.45
C ALA A 520 30.73 -7.02 8.99
N PRO A 521 30.22 -7.80 8.02
CA PRO A 521 30.44 -7.51 6.61
C PRO A 521 29.65 -6.25 6.20
N PRO A 522 30.08 -5.52 5.16
CA PRO A 522 29.19 -4.54 4.52
C PRO A 522 27.94 -5.26 4.01
N HIS A 523 26.77 -4.69 4.28
CA HIS A 523 25.51 -5.32 3.90
C HIS A 523 24.44 -4.29 3.54
N ALA A 524 23.46 -4.71 2.76
CA ALA A 524 22.42 -3.86 2.25
C ALA A 524 21.13 -4.64 2.00
N GLY A 525 19.98 -3.99 2.10
CA GLY A 525 18.70 -4.65 1.90
C GLY A 525 17.55 -3.70 1.68
N ILE A 526 16.39 -4.29 1.46
CA ILE A 526 15.15 -3.58 1.15
C ILE A 526 13.94 -4.43 1.58
N ALA A 527 12.79 -3.80 1.78
CA ALA A 527 11.61 -4.49 2.29
C ALA A 527 10.31 -4.07 1.55
N PRO A 528 10.04 -4.62 0.34
CA PRO A 528 8.80 -4.37 -0.38
C PRO A 528 7.54 -4.81 0.39
N GLY A 529 6.54 -3.90 0.50
CA GLY A 529 5.26 -4.17 1.14
C GLY A 529 4.37 -5.06 0.27
N VAL A 530 4.10 -6.29 0.73
CA VAL A 530 3.25 -7.25 0.00
C VAL A 530 1.82 -6.71 -0.18
N ASP A 531 1.26 -6.12 0.86
CA ASP A 531 -0.11 -5.58 0.84
C ASP A 531 -0.25 -4.42 -0.14
N ARG A 532 0.76 -3.52 -0.22
CA ARG A 532 0.80 -2.41 -1.19
C ARG A 532 0.96 -2.90 -2.62
N MET A 533 1.79 -3.93 -2.87
CA MET A 533 1.87 -4.57 -4.20
C MET A 533 0.52 -5.13 -4.62
N LEU A 534 -0.18 -5.82 -3.73
CA LEU A 534 -1.50 -6.38 -4.00
C LEU A 534 -2.56 -5.28 -4.23
N MET A 535 -2.51 -4.18 -3.47
CA MET A 535 -3.39 -3.04 -3.68
C MET A 535 -3.26 -2.48 -5.10
N LEU A 536 -2.02 -2.31 -5.60
CA LEU A 536 -1.76 -1.86 -6.97
C LEU A 536 -2.17 -2.90 -8.03
N LEU A 537 -1.93 -4.18 -7.80
CA LEU A 537 -2.28 -5.27 -8.73
C LEU A 537 -3.79 -5.50 -8.86
N THR A 538 -4.57 -5.10 -7.86
CA THR A 538 -6.04 -5.28 -7.83
C THR A 538 -6.81 -4.00 -8.06
N ASP A 539 -6.12 -2.86 -8.24
CA ASP A 539 -6.73 -1.52 -8.28
C ASP A 539 -7.62 -1.23 -7.06
N ALA A 540 -7.24 -1.77 -5.90
CA ALA A 540 -7.98 -1.54 -4.68
C ALA A 540 -7.74 -0.12 -4.16
N GLU A 541 -8.82 0.62 -3.88
CA GLU A 541 -8.74 1.97 -3.30
C GLU A 541 -8.27 1.95 -1.85
N ASN A 542 -8.40 0.81 -1.18
CA ASN A 542 -8.05 0.64 0.21
C ASN A 542 -7.33 -0.69 0.44
N ILE A 543 -6.22 -0.64 1.16
CA ILE A 543 -5.39 -1.81 1.48
C ILE A 543 -6.16 -2.92 2.22
N ARG A 544 -7.21 -2.58 2.98
CA ARG A 544 -8.07 -3.54 3.67
C ARG A 544 -8.84 -4.48 2.75
N GLU A 545 -8.93 -4.17 1.46
CA GLU A 545 -9.56 -5.07 0.47
C GLU A 545 -8.67 -6.25 0.07
N VAL A 546 -7.37 -6.19 0.33
CA VAL A 546 -6.41 -7.26 0.01
C VAL A 546 -5.94 -8.04 1.26
N ILE A 547 -6.48 -7.70 2.44
CA ILE A 547 -6.22 -8.39 3.72
C ILE A 547 -7.47 -9.17 4.12
N ALA A 548 -7.31 -10.41 4.58
CA ALA A 548 -8.45 -11.27 4.93
C ALA A 548 -9.26 -10.69 6.10
N PHE A 549 -8.62 -10.36 7.20
CA PHE A 549 -9.24 -9.86 8.44
C PHE A 549 -8.52 -8.59 8.92
N PRO A 550 -8.72 -7.44 8.25
CA PRO A 550 -8.07 -6.20 8.64
C PRO A 550 -8.78 -5.54 9.82
N MET A 551 -8.06 -4.76 10.58
CA MET A 551 -8.64 -3.79 11.52
C MET A 551 -9.32 -2.64 10.76
N ASN A 552 -10.26 -1.96 11.43
CA ASN A 552 -10.86 -0.72 10.91
C ASN A 552 -9.89 0.48 11.06
N SER A 553 -10.36 1.67 10.67
CA SER A 553 -9.53 2.90 10.77
C SER A 553 -9.23 3.34 12.21
N LYS A 554 -9.88 2.74 13.21
CA LYS A 554 -9.65 3.01 14.63
C LYS A 554 -8.81 1.94 15.32
N ALA A 555 -8.15 1.07 14.55
CA ALA A 555 -7.40 -0.08 15.04
C ALA A 555 -8.25 -1.08 15.85
N GLU A 556 -9.51 -1.33 15.41
CA GLU A 556 -10.41 -2.29 16.04
C GLU A 556 -10.68 -3.46 15.07
N ASP A 557 -10.60 -4.69 15.56
CA ASP A 557 -11.19 -5.86 14.90
C ASP A 557 -12.65 -6.02 15.35
N LEU A 558 -13.57 -5.54 14.52
CA LEU A 558 -15.00 -5.53 14.83
C LEU A 558 -15.63 -6.93 14.83
N MET A 559 -14.99 -7.92 14.21
CA MET A 559 -15.48 -9.30 14.16
C MET A 559 -15.06 -10.09 15.40
N MET A 560 -13.79 -9.98 15.79
CA MET A 560 -13.24 -10.69 16.94
C MET A 560 -13.38 -9.90 18.26
N GLY A 561 -13.72 -8.60 18.16
CA GLY A 561 -13.87 -7.72 19.33
C GLY A 561 -12.54 -7.34 19.97
N ALA A 562 -11.49 -7.15 19.16
CA ALA A 562 -10.20 -6.69 19.64
C ALA A 562 -10.02 -5.17 19.36
N PRO A 563 -9.37 -4.41 20.29
CA PRO A 563 -8.89 -4.83 21.60
C PRO A 563 -10.03 -5.10 22.58
N GLY A 564 -9.85 -6.09 23.45
CA GLY A 564 -10.83 -6.51 24.45
C GLY A 564 -10.35 -6.28 25.89
N PHE A 565 -11.29 -6.34 26.83
CA PHE A 565 -10.97 -6.29 28.25
C PHE A 565 -10.32 -7.60 28.71
N VAL A 566 -9.38 -7.48 29.65
CA VAL A 566 -8.76 -8.61 30.31
C VAL A 566 -9.30 -8.76 31.74
N THR A 567 -9.22 -9.98 32.30
CA THR A 567 -9.73 -10.23 33.66
C THR A 567 -8.78 -9.68 34.74
N LYS A 568 -9.28 -9.49 35.94
CA LYS A 568 -8.48 -9.05 37.08
C LYS A 568 -7.39 -10.08 37.45
N GLU A 569 -7.67 -11.36 37.24
CA GLU A 569 -6.72 -12.47 37.41
C GLU A 569 -5.56 -12.36 36.45
N GLN A 570 -5.83 -12.16 35.16
CA GLN A 570 -4.79 -11.95 34.14
C GLN A 570 -3.92 -10.72 34.47
N LEU A 571 -4.51 -9.61 34.89
CA LEU A 571 -3.74 -8.43 35.32
C LEU A 571 -2.83 -8.71 36.51
N ARG A 572 -3.34 -9.49 37.52
CA ARG A 572 -2.51 -9.90 38.68
C ARG A 572 -1.35 -10.81 38.29
N GLU A 573 -1.60 -11.79 37.42
CA GLU A 573 -0.56 -12.68 36.89
C GLU A 573 0.56 -11.93 36.19
N LEU A 574 0.18 -10.89 35.42
CA LEU A 574 1.11 -10.02 34.71
C LEU A 574 1.74 -8.93 35.58
N ASN A 575 1.29 -8.79 36.83
CA ASN A 575 1.69 -7.71 37.74
C ASN A 575 1.45 -6.30 37.16
N ILE A 576 0.30 -6.12 36.49
CA ILE A 576 -0.12 -4.87 35.83
C ILE A 576 -1.36 -4.31 36.54
N ARG A 577 -1.45 -2.99 36.61
CA ARG A 577 -2.61 -2.28 37.09
C ARG A 577 -3.06 -1.26 36.04
N ILE A 578 -4.36 -1.29 35.71
CA ILE A 578 -4.99 -0.24 34.90
C ILE A 578 -5.24 0.96 35.79
N THR A 579 -4.72 2.12 35.39
CA THR A 579 -5.02 3.40 36.03
C THR A 579 -6.17 4.05 35.28
N GLU A 580 -7.19 4.52 36.02
CA GLU A 580 -8.27 5.28 35.41
C GLU A 580 -7.69 6.56 34.81
N THR A 581 -7.95 6.80 33.55
CA THR A 581 -7.72 8.10 32.93
C THR A 581 -8.71 9.10 33.54
N LYS A 582 -8.20 10.17 34.16
CA LYS A 582 -9.00 11.30 34.62
C LYS A 582 -9.70 12.01 33.46
#